data_c842910423fb67cf22bcd81a56493405
#
_entry.id   c842910423fb67cf22bcd81a56493405
#
_cell.length_a   1.000
_cell.length_b   1.000
_cell.length_c   1.000
_cell.angle_alpha   90.00
_cell.angle_beta   90.00
_cell.angle_gamma   90.00
#
_symmetry.space_group_name_H-M   'P 1'
#
loop_
_entity.id
_entity.type
_entity.pdbx_description
1 polymer ?
#
loop_
_entity_poly.entity_id
_entity_poly.type
_entity_poly.pdbx_seq_one_letter_code
_entity_poly.pdbx_strand_id
1 'polypeptide(L)'
;PKEKPTYLMGVGTPANILEGVARGVDFFDCVYPTRNGRHGHVYTNHGKMNLFNQKYELDHRPIEEGCQCPACRSYSRAYIRHLLKAKEMLGMRLCVLHNLYFYNTMMEEIRYAIEAGNFAEYKAKKLEGFKENDKK
;
A
#
# COMPACT_ATOMS: atom_id res chain seq x y z
N PRO A 1 -18.62 22.52 -8.67
CA PRO A 1 -17.88 23.47 -9.49
C PRO A 1 -16.49 22.92 -9.82
N LYS A 2 -16.11 22.96 -11.09
CA LYS A 2 -14.84 22.36 -11.57
C LYS A 2 -13.59 23.09 -11.04
N GLU A 3 -13.77 24.30 -10.58
CA GLU A 3 -12.68 25.14 -10.03
C GLU A 3 -12.38 24.87 -8.55
N LYS A 4 -13.15 24.01 -7.90
CA LYS A 4 -12.95 23.65 -6.48
C LYS A 4 -12.44 22.22 -6.35
N PRO A 5 -11.59 21.93 -5.34
CA PRO A 5 -11.13 20.58 -5.13
C PRO A 5 -12.27 19.66 -4.69
N THR A 6 -12.22 18.42 -5.17
CA THR A 6 -13.20 17.37 -4.86
C THR A 6 -12.61 16.40 -3.83
N TYR A 7 -13.33 16.24 -2.74
CA TYR A 7 -12.96 15.32 -1.65
C TYR A 7 -13.88 14.11 -1.64
N LEU A 8 -13.29 12.92 -1.58
CA LEU A 8 -14.03 11.66 -1.46
C LEU A 8 -13.75 11.03 -0.10
N MET A 9 -14.74 11.11 0.78
CA MET A 9 -14.64 10.67 2.17
C MET A 9 -14.65 9.15 2.29
N GLY A 10 -13.75 8.62 3.15
CA GLY A 10 -13.78 7.22 3.53
C GLY A 10 -13.31 6.22 2.47
N VAL A 11 -12.64 6.68 1.43
CA VAL A 11 -12.13 5.84 0.33
C VAL A 11 -10.60 5.96 0.25
N GLY A 12 -9.82 4.91 0.09
CA GLY A 12 -10.13 3.54 -0.16
C GLY A 12 -8.87 2.72 -0.35
N THR A 13 -9.07 1.58 -1.05
CA THR A 13 -7.94 0.76 -1.47
C THR A 13 -7.06 1.52 -2.47
N PRO A 14 -5.79 1.10 -2.68
CA PRO A 14 -4.96 1.73 -3.71
C PRO A 14 -5.63 1.79 -5.08
N ALA A 15 -6.31 0.72 -5.49
CA ALA A 15 -7.05 0.69 -6.75
C ALA A 15 -8.17 1.72 -6.78
N ASN A 16 -8.92 1.86 -5.69
CA ASN A 16 -10.01 2.84 -5.59
C ASN A 16 -9.50 4.28 -5.68
N ILE A 17 -8.35 4.56 -5.11
CA ILE A 17 -7.71 5.88 -5.20
C ILE A 17 -7.36 6.20 -6.65
N LEU A 18 -6.72 5.25 -7.36
CA LEU A 18 -6.38 5.43 -8.77
C LEU A 18 -7.62 5.69 -9.62
N GLU A 19 -8.70 4.95 -9.39
CA GLU A 19 -9.97 5.16 -10.10
C GLU A 19 -10.62 6.49 -9.75
N GLY A 20 -10.55 6.90 -8.49
CA GLY A 20 -11.06 8.18 -8.03
C GLY A 20 -10.34 9.35 -8.69
N VAL A 21 -9.01 9.31 -8.72
CA VAL A 21 -8.19 10.34 -9.37
C VAL A 21 -8.52 10.43 -10.86
N ALA A 22 -8.69 9.29 -11.54
CA ALA A 22 -9.08 9.26 -12.95
C ALA A 22 -10.42 9.96 -13.21
N ARG A 23 -11.28 10.04 -12.20
CA ARG A 23 -12.60 10.69 -12.27
C ARG A 23 -12.63 12.10 -11.69
N GLY A 24 -11.46 12.64 -11.34
CA GLY A 24 -11.33 14.03 -10.89
C GLY A 24 -11.39 14.26 -9.38
N VAL A 25 -11.24 13.21 -8.58
CA VAL A 25 -11.13 13.37 -7.12
C VAL A 25 -9.72 13.85 -6.77
N ASP A 26 -9.64 14.86 -5.92
CA ASP A 26 -8.38 15.53 -5.58
C ASP A 26 -7.75 15.04 -4.28
N PHE A 27 -8.57 14.66 -3.28
CA PHE A 27 -8.04 14.15 -2.02
C PHE A 27 -9.02 13.21 -1.32
N PHE A 28 -8.46 12.38 -0.42
CA PHE A 28 -9.15 11.24 0.19
C PHE A 28 -8.77 11.14 1.67
N ASP A 29 -9.59 10.45 2.43
CA ASP A 29 -9.20 9.89 3.72
C ASP A 29 -9.62 8.43 3.77
N CYS A 30 -8.90 7.62 4.55
CA CYS A 30 -9.19 6.19 4.62
C CYS A 30 -8.53 5.54 5.83
N VAL A 31 -9.23 4.59 6.46
CA VAL A 31 -8.69 3.82 7.59
C VAL A 31 -7.93 2.56 7.16
N TYR A 32 -8.01 2.16 5.88
CA TYR A 32 -7.45 0.88 5.41
C TYR A 32 -5.95 0.72 5.68
N PRO A 33 -5.09 1.71 5.46
CA PRO A 33 -3.66 1.52 5.73
C PRO A 33 -3.38 1.11 7.17
N THR A 34 -4.02 1.79 8.11
CA THR A 34 -3.82 1.53 9.55
C THR A 34 -4.58 0.32 10.03
N ARG A 35 -5.86 0.21 9.70
CA ARG A 35 -6.69 -0.94 10.10
C ARG A 35 -6.11 -2.25 9.58
N ASN A 36 -5.84 -2.32 8.27
CA ASN A 36 -5.32 -3.53 7.66
C ASN A 36 -3.90 -3.85 8.15
N GLY A 37 -3.07 -2.83 8.37
CA GLY A 37 -1.75 -3.02 8.95
C GLY A 37 -1.79 -3.66 10.32
N ARG A 38 -2.72 -3.25 11.19
CA ARG A 38 -2.90 -3.86 12.50
C ARG A 38 -3.30 -5.33 12.44
N HIS A 39 -3.87 -5.77 11.32
CA HIS A 39 -4.26 -7.16 11.09
C HIS A 39 -3.23 -7.92 10.24
N GLY A 40 -2.04 -7.35 10.05
CA GLY A 40 -0.97 -8.00 9.29
C GLY A 40 -1.14 -7.95 7.77
N HIS A 41 -2.11 -7.20 7.27
CA HIS A 41 -2.30 -6.99 5.83
C HIS A 41 -1.49 -5.78 5.38
N VAL A 42 -0.62 -5.97 4.39
CA VAL A 42 0.23 -4.93 3.82
C VAL A 42 0.01 -4.80 2.33
N TYR A 43 0.19 -3.59 1.82
CA TYR A 43 0.01 -3.27 0.41
C TYR A 43 1.37 -3.16 -0.28
N THR A 44 1.47 -3.74 -1.47
CA THR A 44 2.68 -3.67 -2.30
C THR A 44 2.29 -3.38 -3.75
N ASN A 45 3.29 -3.08 -4.58
CA ASN A 45 3.07 -2.92 -6.03
C ASN A 45 2.65 -4.22 -6.72
N HIS A 46 2.73 -5.34 -6.03
CA HIS A 46 2.29 -6.66 -6.51
C HIS A 46 0.94 -7.09 -5.95
N GLY A 47 0.33 -6.26 -5.12
CA GLY A 47 -0.94 -6.53 -4.48
C GLY A 47 -0.84 -6.64 -2.96
N LYS A 48 -1.95 -7.00 -2.33
CA LYS A 48 -2.04 -7.14 -0.87
C LYS A 48 -1.45 -8.47 -0.41
N MET A 49 -0.76 -8.45 0.73
CA MET A 49 -0.19 -9.63 1.38
C MET A 49 -0.73 -9.73 2.80
N ASN A 50 -0.99 -10.96 3.26
CA ASN A 50 -1.28 -11.24 4.65
C ASN A 50 -0.05 -11.87 5.29
N LEU A 51 0.67 -11.13 6.13
CA LEU A 51 1.92 -11.59 6.75
C LEU A 51 1.72 -12.68 7.82
N PHE A 52 0.48 -12.95 8.24
CA PHE A 52 0.20 -14.13 9.07
C PHE A 52 0.34 -15.45 8.31
N ASN A 53 0.34 -15.40 6.96
CA ASN A 53 0.40 -16.60 6.15
C ASN A 53 1.71 -17.36 6.41
N GLN A 54 1.59 -18.69 6.56
CA GLN A 54 2.72 -19.58 6.89
C GLN A 54 3.85 -19.52 5.84
N LYS A 55 3.53 -19.23 4.59
CA LYS A 55 4.55 -19.14 3.53
C LYS A 55 5.63 -18.09 3.80
N TYR A 56 5.37 -17.14 4.70
CA TYR A 56 6.34 -16.09 5.05
C TYR A 56 7.19 -16.43 6.28
N GLU A 57 7.00 -17.60 6.88
CA GLU A 57 7.67 -18.01 8.12
C GLU A 57 9.20 -17.95 8.03
N LEU A 58 9.74 -18.32 6.88
CA LEU A 58 11.19 -18.33 6.64
C LEU A 58 11.58 -17.37 5.50
N ASP A 59 10.73 -16.40 5.20
CA ASP A 59 10.97 -15.44 4.12
C ASP A 59 11.77 -14.25 4.65
N HIS A 60 13.07 -14.21 4.33
CA HIS A 60 13.99 -13.18 4.80
C HIS A 60 14.00 -11.91 3.96
N ARG A 61 13.15 -11.82 2.93
CA ARG A 61 13.01 -10.61 2.11
C ARG A 61 12.23 -9.53 2.89
N PRO A 62 12.39 -8.24 2.52
CA PRO A 62 11.53 -7.18 3.04
C PRO A 62 10.09 -7.37 2.57
N ILE A 63 9.15 -6.62 3.16
CA ILE A 63 7.75 -6.64 2.69
C ILE A 63 7.71 -6.41 1.19
N GLU A 64 8.42 -5.38 0.71
CA GLU A 64 8.55 -5.09 -0.72
C GLU A 64 9.98 -4.74 -1.06
N GLU A 65 10.52 -5.40 -2.09
CA GLU A 65 11.87 -5.11 -2.58
C GLU A 65 11.93 -3.68 -3.11
N GLY A 66 12.99 -2.97 -2.73
CA GLY A 66 13.20 -1.58 -3.14
C GLY A 66 12.43 -0.55 -2.32
N CYS A 67 11.53 -0.95 -1.45
CA CYS A 67 10.79 -0.04 -0.58
C CYS A 67 11.73 0.57 0.48
N GLN A 68 11.67 1.89 0.63
CA GLN A 68 12.54 2.63 1.55
C GLN A 68 11.88 2.93 2.91
N CYS A 69 10.72 2.34 3.22
CA CYS A 69 10.10 2.54 4.52
C CYS A 69 10.94 1.94 5.64
N PRO A 70 10.79 2.42 6.89
CA PRO A 70 11.57 1.89 8.02
C PRO A 70 11.43 0.38 8.22
N ALA A 71 10.25 -0.19 7.96
CA ALA A 71 10.01 -1.62 8.09
C ALA A 71 10.83 -2.41 7.05
N CYS A 72 10.74 -2.03 5.77
CA CYS A 72 11.44 -2.74 4.69
C CYS A 72 12.96 -2.60 4.77
N ARG A 73 13.45 -1.45 5.25
CA ARG A 73 14.90 -1.21 5.36
C ARG A 73 15.58 -2.04 6.44
N SER A 74 14.84 -2.45 7.47
CA SER A 74 15.47 -3.03 8.67
C SER A 74 14.93 -4.39 9.08
N TYR A 75 13.80 -4.83 8.53
CA TYR A 75 13.13 -6.05 9.00
C TYR A 75 12.69 -6.94 7.83
N SER A 76 12.66 -8.26 8.08
CA SER A 76 12.20 -9.25 7.11
C SER A 76 10.72 -9.60 7.31
N ARG A 77 10.11 -10.18 6.29
CA ARG A 77 8.75 -10.75 6.38
C ARG A 77 8.66 -11.77 7.51
N ALA A 78 9.66 -12.64 7.61
CA ALA A 78 9.73 -13.67 8.66
C ALA A 78 9.71 -13.05 10.06
N TYR A 79 10.51 -12.01 10.29
CA TYR A 79 10.57 -11.36 11.60
C TYR A 79 9.25 -10.65 11.94
N ILE A 80 8.68 -9.92 10.99
CA ILE A 80 7.40 -9.23 11.21
C ILE A 80 6.30 -10.26 11.50
N ARG A 81 6.26 -11.37 10.74
CA ARG A 81 5.33 -12.45 11.01
C ARG A 81 5.51 -13.01 12.42
N HIS A 82 6.75 -13.24 12.84
CA HIS A 82 7.04 -13.70 14.20
C HIS A 82 6.45 -12.75 15.25
N LEU A 83 6.67 -11.44 15.08
CA LEU A 83 6.11 -10.43 15.99
C LEU A 83 4.59 -10.47 16.03
N LEU A 84 3.94 -10.57 14.86
CA LEU A 84 2.48 -10.65 14.76
C LEU A 84 1.95 -11.91 15.46
N LYS A 85 2.59 -13.05 15.25
CA LYS A 85 2.21 -14.31 15.90
C LYS A 85 2.42 -14.28 17.40
N ALA A 86 3.46 -13.60 17.87
CA ALA A 86 3.75 -13.42 19.28
C ALA A 86 2.88 -12.33 19.92
N LYS A 87 1.99 -11.69 19.14
CA LYS A 87 1.12 -10.59 19.57
C LYS A 87 1.92 -9.38 20.09
N GLU A 88 3.09 -9.15 19.52
CA GLU A 88 3.91 -7.98 19.83
C GLU A 88 3.43 -6.78 19.03
N MET A 89 3.22 -5.66 19.72
CA MET A 89 2.70 -4.42 19.08
C MET A 89 3.64 -3.89 17.99
N LEU A 90 4.95 -4.16 18.11
CA LEU A 90 5.91 -3.75 17.10
C LEU A 90 5.57 -4.31 15.72
N GLY A 91 5.07 -5.56 15.65
CA GLY A 91 4.65 -6.17 14.38
C GLY A 91 3.56 -5.36 13.68
N MET A 92 2.53 -4.97 14.43
CA MET A 92 1.44 -4.12 13.91
C MET A 92 1.97 -2.75 13.48
N ARG A 93 2.83 -2.15 14.31
CA ARG A 93 3.42 -0.84 14.01
C ARG A 93 4.22 -0.87 12.70
N LEU A 94 5.02 -1.90 12.49
CA LEU A 94 5.81 -2.04 11.26
C LEU A 94 4.93 -2.17 10.02
N CYS A 95 3.85 -2.96 10.11
CA CYS A 95 2.89 -3.07 9.01
C CYS A 95 2.21 -1.74 8.70
N VAL A 96 1.80 -0.99 9.73
CA VAL A 96 1.17 0.32 9.57
C VAL A 96 2.15 1.32 8.94
N LEU A 97 3.40 1.36 9.41
CA LEU A 97 4.43 2.24 8.85
C LEU A 97 4.65 1.95 7.36
N HIS A 98 4.73 0.67 6.99
CA HIS A 98 4.87 0.29 5.58
C HIS A 98 3.68 0.77 4.75
N ASN A 99 2.45 0.54 5.24
CA ASN A 99 1.24 0.90 4.51
C ASN A 99 1.11 2.41 4.32
N LEU A 100 1.39 3.20 5.35
CA LEU A 100 1.36 4.66 5.24
C LEU A 100 2.40 5.16 4.25
N TYR A 101 3.60 4.59 4.29
CA TYR A 101 4.66 4.91 3.33
C TYR A 101 4.22 4.56 1.90
N PHE A 102 3.63 3.38 1.70
CA PHE A 102 3.14 2.93 0.40
C PHE A 102 2.09 3.90 -0.17
N TYR A 103 1.10 4.26 0.63
CA TYR A 103 0.04 5.17 0.20
C TYR A 103 0.59 6.56 -0.15
N ASN A 104 1.46 7.11 0.70
CA ASN A 104 2.03 8.43 0.46
C ASN A 104 2.92 8.45 -0.78
N THR A 105 3.74 7.42 -0.97
CA THR A 105 4.57 7.27 -2.16
C THR A 105 3.72 7.18 -3.43
N MET A 106 2.64 6.39 -3.38
CA MET A 106 1.71 6.28 -4.50
C MET A 106 1.08 7.64 -4.84
N MET A 107 0.70 8.44 -3.84
CA MET A 107 0.15 9.77 -4.07
C MET A 107 1.16 10.71 -4.73
N GLU A 108 2.42 10.62 -4.35
CA GLU A 108 3.50 11.37 -5.01
C GLU A 108 3.67 10.95 -6.46
N GLU A 109 3.71 9.64 -6.70
CA GLU A 109 3.80 9.09 -8.07
C GLU A 109 2.62 9.52 -8.95
N ILE A 110 1.41 9.54 -8.38
CA ILE A 110 0.19 10.03 -9.06
C ILE A 110 0.38 11.48 -9.49
N ARG A 111 0.85 12.34 -8.60
CA ARG A 111 1.09 13.75 -8.92
C ARG A 111 2.10 13.92 -10.04
N TYR A 112 3.21 13.20 -9.98
CA TYR A 112 4.21 13.21 -11.06
C TYR A 112 3.64 12.73 -12.39
N ALA A 113 2.83 11.67 -12.38
CA ALA A 113 2.21 11.13 -13.59
C ALA A 113 1.22 12.12 -14.21
N ILE A 114 0.45 12.85 -13.38
CA ILE A 114 -0.47 13.89 -13.85
C ILE A 114 0.32 15.03 -14.50
N GLU A 115 1.38 15.52 -13.85
CA GLU A 115 2.22 16.58 -14.38
C GLU A 115 2.90 16.20 -15.69
N ALA A 116 3.34 14.93 -15.80
CA ALA A 116 3.97 14.40 -17.02
C ALA A 116 2.98 14.06 -18.14
N GLY A 117 1.67 14.11 -17.85
CA GLY A 117 0.63 13.80 -18.84
C GLY A 117 0.48 12.31 -19.14
N ASN A 118 0.98 11.41 -18.29
CA ASN A 118 0.93 9.96 -18.49
C ASN A 118 0.19 9.20 -17.38
N PHE A 119 -0.75 9.84 -16.71
CA PHE A 119 -1.48 9.21 -15.59
C PHE A 119 -2.22 7.95 -16.01
N ALA A 120 -2.86 7.94 -17.19
CA ALA A 120 -3.60 6.77 -17.65
C ALA A 120 -2.70 5.53 -17.78
N GLU A 121 -1.50 5.71 -18.31
CA GLU A 121 -0.50 4.66 -18.44
C GLU A 121 0.00 4.19 -17.06
N TYR A 122 0.32 5.13 -16.17
CA TYR A 122 0.72 4.85 -14.80
C TYR A 122 -0.35 4.03 -14.07
N LYS A 123 -1.62 4.47 -14.15
CA LYS A 123 -2.76 3.77 -13.55
C LYS A 123 -2.87 2.33 -14.05
N ALA A 124 -2.82 2.13 -15.36
CA ALA A 124 -2.93 0.81 -15.98
C ALA A 124 -1.83 -0.14 -15.48
N LYS A 125 -0.60 0.35 -15.42
CA LYS A 125 0.55 -0.41 -14.94
C LYS A 125 0.42 -0.80 -13.46
N LYS A 126 0.00 0.16 -12.61
CA LYS A 126 -0.21 -0.12 -11.18
C LYS A 126 -1.31 -1.14 -10.95
N LEU A 127 -2.43 -1.00 -11.62
CA LEU A 127 -3.56 -1.93 -11.48
C LEU A 127 -3.19 -3.33 -11.94
N GLU A 128 -2.42 -3.47 -13.00
CA GLU A 128 -1.93 -4.78 -13.45
C GLU A 128 -1.00 -5.41 -12.42
N GLY A 129 -0.08 -4.62 -11.84
CA GLY A 129 0.80 -5.08 -10.77
C GLY A 129 0.03 -5.58 -9.54
N PHE A 130 -1.03 -4.87 -9.13
CA PHE A 130 -1.83 -5.25 -7.96
C PHE A 130 -2.52 -6.61 -8.10
N LYS A 131 -2.70 -7.11 -9.31
CA LYS A 131 -3.32 -8.42 -9.56
C LYS A 131 -2.35 -9.58 -9.42
N GLU A 132 -1.06 -9.35 -9.33
CA GLU A 132 -0.06 -10.43 -9.30
C GLU A 132 -0.25 -11.38 -8.12
N ASN A 133 -0.49 -10.85 -6.91
CA ASN A 133 -0.71 -11.67 -5.72
C ASN A 133 -2.04 -12.42 -5.75
N ASP A 134 -3.04 -11.91 -6.47
CA ASP A 134 -4.33 -12.57 -6.60
C ASP A 134 -4.26 -13.81 -7.50
N LYS A 135 -3.24 -13.91 -8.36
CA LYS A 135 -3.02 -15.06 -9.27
C LYS A 135 -2.28 -16.21 -8.61
N LYS A 136 -1.78 -16.03 -7.40
CA LYS A 136 -1.05 -17.03 -6.60
C LYS A 136 -1.99 -17.67 -5.61
#